data_92abd8b2d6fe69751c813f1e701f62ae
#
_entry.id   92abd8b2d6fe69751c813f1e701f62ae
#
_cell.length_a   1.000
_cell.length_b   1.000
_cell.length_c   1.000
_cell.angle_alpha   90.00
_cell.angle_beta   90.00
_cell.angle_gamma   90.00
#
_symmetry.space_group_name_H-M   'P 1'
#
loop_
_entity.id
_entity.type
_entity.pdbx_description
1 polymer ?
#
loop_
_entity_poly.entity_id
_entity_poly.type
_entity_poly.pdbx_seq_one_letter_code
_entity_poly.pdbx_strand_id
1 'polypeptide(L)'
;MIDLLDLHTHTIASGHAYNTLYEMAQSAAEKGLALYGCSEHAPAMPGSCHKFYFSNFDVIPRVIRGIPVLMGTELNILDHTGRVDLEEHYLQKIDYAIASLHTPCIDNHGTVSDYTNAYLGVMENPLIHIIGHPDDSRLPADWTAVAAAAAKHHKLLELNSHSLAPNSSRKGARENYEQLLTACMRYGTSIIIDSDAHCENDVGNHEMAHRLLADLHFPEELVVNPSLSKAAAFIPSLARLL
;
A
#
# COMPACT_ATOMS: atom_id res chain seq x y z
N MET A 1 -6.82 11.87 14.83
CA MET A 1 -6.21 10.52 14.72
C MET A 1 -4.68 10.71 14.71
N ILE A 2 -3.92 9.82 15.32
CA ILE A 2 -2.44 9.82 15.29
C ILE A 2 -2.02 8.57 14.53
N ASP A 3 -1.20 8.75 13.49
CA ASP A 3 -0.68 7.62 12.72
C ASP A 3 0.60 7.11 13.35
N LEU A 4 0.67 5.81 13.58
CA LEU A 4 1.84 5.14 14.15
C LEU A 4 2.72 4.50 13.08
N LEU A 5 2.24 4.37 11.85
CA LEU A 5 2.93 3.66 10.76
C LEU A 5 2.69 4.32 9.41
N ASP A 6 3.63 4.09 8.51
CA ASP A 6 3.56 4.33 7.07
C ASP A 6 4.25 3.15 6.40
N LEU A 7 3.50 2.36 5.63
CA LEU A 7 3.97 1.10 5.05
C LEU A 7 4.14 1.15 3.53
N HIS A 8 3.79 2.28 2.89
CA HIS A 8 3.96 2.44 1.46
C HIS A 8 4.96 3.56 1.18
N THR A 9 6.23 3.18 1.06
CA THR A 9 7.32 4.11 0.77
C THR A 9 8.38 3.46 -0.11
N HIS A 10 9.12 4.26 -0.87
CA HIS A 10 10.09 3.84 -1.85
C HIS A 10 11.45 4.48 -1.61
N THR A 11 12.50 3.74 -1.96
CA THR A 11 13.89 4.24 -1.95
C THR A 11 14.47 4.28 -3.36
N ILE A 12 15.73 4.65 -3.46
CA ILE A 12 16.48 4.64 -4.75
C ILE A 12 16.44 3.26 -5.45
N ALA A 13 16.09 2.17 -4.74
CA ALA A 13 15.96 0.85 -5.33
C ALA A 13 14.74 0.74 -6.27
N SER A 14 13.71 1.56 -6.08
CA SER A 14 12.55 1.66 -6.99
C SER A 14 12.84 2.43 -8.29
N GLY A 15 14.04 3.02 -8.44
CA GLY A 15 14.52 3.65 -9.67
C GLY A 15 14.03 5.08 -9.92
N HIS A 16 12.92 5.50 -9.31
CA HIS A 16 12.37 6.86 -9.41
C HIS A 16 12.04 7.50 -8.06
N ALA A 17 12.55 6.93 -6.97
CA ALA A 17 12.64 7.55 -5.66
C ALA A 17 14.07 8.02 -5.37
N TYR A 18 14.27 8.89 -4.38
CA TYR A 18 15.49 9.70 -4.30
C TYR A 18 16.31 9.52 -3.03
N ASN A 19 15.79 8.82 -2.01
CA ASN A 19 16.47 8.61 -0.75
C ASN A 19 16.81 7.15 -0.49
N THR A 20 17.80 6.94 0.37
CA THR A 20 18.17 5.61 0.85
C THR A 20 17.23 5.12 1.95
N LEU A 21 17.22 3.80 2.21
CA LEU A 21 16.47 3.19 3.32
C LEU A 21 16.75 3.90 4.67
N TYR A 22 18.01 4.29 4.92
CA TYR A 22 18.42 4.91 6.18
C TYR A 22 17.90 6.34 6.33
N GLU A 23 17.84 7.11 5.24
CA GLU A 23 17.29 8.48 5.23
C GLU A 23 15.77 8.43 5.42
N MET A 24 15.09 7.53 4.72
CA MET A 24 13.64 7.35 4.85
C MET A 24 13.25 6.92 6.27
N ALA A 25 13.95 5.94 6.84
CA ALA A 25 13.72 5.49 8.22
C ALA A 25 14.03 6.60 9.26
N GLN A 26 15.04 7.43 9.01
CA GLN A 26 15.33 8.58 9.86
C GLN A 26 14.19 9.59 9.83
N SER A 27 13.68 9.93 8.64
CA SER A 27 12.55 10.84 8.49
C SER A 27 11.29 10.30 9.22
N ALA A 28 11.01 9.00 9.10
CA ALA A 28 9.92 8.36 9.83
C ALA A 28 10.06 8.52 11.36
N ALA A 29 11.26 8.27 11.90
CA ALA A 29 11.55 8.43 13.32
C ALA A 29 11.42 9.89 13.78
N GLU A 30 11.94 10.84 13.02
CA GLU A 30 11.87 12.27 13.33
C GLU A 30 10.44 12.81 13.32
N LYS A 31 9.57 12.24 12.48
CA LYS A 31 8.13 12.55 12.42
C LYS A 31 7.29 11.82 13.47
N GLY A 32 7.92 11.00 14.29
CA GLY A 32 7.28 10.33 15.43
C GLY A 32 6.47 9.09 15.07
N LEU A 33 6.69 8.49 13.90
CA LEU A 33 6.13 7.17 13.59
C LEU A 33 6.72 6.11 14.52
N ALA A 34 5.92 5.12 14.89
CA ALA A 34 6.36 4.00 15.72
C ALA A 34 6.87 2.83 14.86
N LEU A 35 6.55 2.83 13.57
CA LEU A 35 6.92 1.80 12.62
C LEU A 35 7.07 2.40 11.22
N TYR A 36 8.13 2.02 10.53
CA TYR A 36 8.39 2.35 9.13
C TYR A 36 8.37 1.10 8.25
N GLY A 37 7.73 1.18 7.09
CA GLY A 37 7.72 0.12 6.08
C GLY A 37 8.33 0.61 4.76
N CYS A 38 9.26 -0.18 4.21
CA CYS A 38 9.81 0.03 2.88
C CYS A 38 9.19 -0.98 1.92
N SER A 39 8.56 -0.52 0.84
CA SER A 39 7.79 -1.34 -0.11
C SER A 39 8.23 -1.09 -1.54
N GLU A 40 9.49 -1.38 -1.86
CA GLU A 40 10.01 -1.17 -3.21
C GLU A 40 9.11 -1.78 -4.28
N HIS A 41 9.01 -1.10 -5.42
CA HIS A 41 8.33 -1.65 -6.59
C HIS A 41 8.94 -2.97 -7.03
N ALA A 42 8.09 -3.94 -7.32
CA ALA A 42 8.47 -5.22 -7.89
C ALA A 42 8.92 -5.07 -9.37
N PRO A 43 9.60 -6.08 -9.93
CA PRO A 43 10.43 -5.93 -11.14
C PRO A 43 9.73 -5.50 -12.43
N ALA A 44 8.40 -5.62 -12.56
CA ALA A 44 7.70 -5.19 -13.77
C ALA A 44 7.59 -3.66 -13.88
N MET A 45 7.76 -2.93 -12.78
CA MET A 45 7.79 -1.47 -12.80
C MET A 45 9.07 -1.00 -13.53
N PRO A 46 8.95 -0.16 -14.58
CA PRO A 46 10.12 0.36 -15.30
C PRO A 46 11.11 1.08 -14.37
N GLY A 47 12.36 0.66 -14.41
CA GLY A 47 13.43 1.23 -13.59
C GLY A 47 13.57 0.61 -12.19
N SER A 48 12.69 -0.28 -11.79
CA SER A 48 12.74 -0.94 -10.47
C SER A 48 13.92 -1.93 -10.36
N CYS A 49 14.17 -2.36 -9.14
CA CYS A 49 15.23 -3.30 -8.81
C CYS A 49 14.94 -4.72 -9.34
N HIS A 50 16.01 -5.49 -9.54
CA HIS A 50 15.88 -6.89 -9.91
C HIS A 50 15.29 -7.72 -8.77
N LYS A 51 14.52 -8.77 -9.07
CA LYS A 51 13.90 -9.67 -8.09
C LYS A 51 14.84 -10.23 -7.03
N PHE A 52 16.13 -10.30 -7.34
CA PHE A 52 17.17 -10.73 -6.39
C PHE A 52 17.27 -9.80 -5.16
N TYR A 53 16.88 -8.54 -5.28
CA TYR A 53 16.81 -7.59 -4.17
C TYR A 53 15.92 -8.11 -3.03
N PHE A 54 14.75 -8.66 -3.35
CA PHE A 54 13.77 -9.17 -2.39
C PHE A 54 14.21 -10.47 -1.71
N SER A 55 15.24 -11.15 -2.19
CA SER A 55 15.76 -12.37 -1.58
C SER A 55 16.73 -12.13 -0.43
N ASN A 56 17.18 -10.88 -0.21
CA ASN A 56 18.30 -10.56 0.68
C ASN A 56 17.91 -9.66 1.86
N PHE A 57 16.63 -9.57 2.21
CA PHE A 57 16.17 -8.71 3.31
C PHE A 57 16.67 -9.15 4.71
N ASP A 58 17.16 -10.38 4.83
CA ASP A 58 17.74 -10.89 6.08
C ASP A 58 18.98 -10.11 6.54
N VAL A 59 19.68 -9.41 5.64
CA VAL A 59 20.83 -8.58 6.00
C VAL A 59 20.44 -7.21 6.56
N ILE A 60 19.17 -6.82 6.44
CA ILE A 60 18.68 -5.51 6.88
C ILE A 60 18.40 -5.52 8.38
N PRO A 61 18.98 -4.59 9.15
CA PRO A 61 18.64 -4.44 10.56
C PRO A 61 17.13 -4.15 10.73
N ARG A 62 16.51 -4.82 11.68
CA ARG A 62 15.07 -4.63 11.96
C ARG A 62 14.74 -3.37 12.75
N VAL A 63 15.77 -2.66 13.21
CA VAL A 63 15.68 -1.33 13.81
C VAL A 63 16.72 -0.44 13.14
N ILE A 64 16.30 0.64 12.53
CA ILE A 64 17.16 1.63 11.87
C ILE A 64 16.83 2.99 12.46
N ARG A 65 17.86 3.75 12.90
CA ARG A 65 17.65 5.07 13.51
C ARG A 65 16.68 5.10 14.72
N GLY A 66 16.57 3.95 15.41
CA GLY A 66 15.70 3.83 16.58
C GLY A 66 14.25 3.49 16.27
N ILE A 67 13.87 3.37 14.99
CA ILE A 67 12.52 2.95 14.57
C ILE A 67 12.54 1.51 14.06
N PRO A 68 11.58 0.66 14.42
CA PRO A 68 11.36 -0.64 13.78
C PRO A 68 11.09 -0.49 12.29
N VAL A 69 11.65 -1.42 11.48
CA VAL A 69 11.52 -1.40 10.02
C VAL A 69 10.98 -2.73 9.52
N LEU A 70 9.97 -2.67 8.67
CA LEU A 70 9.49 -3.79 7.86
C LEU A 70 9.96 -3.65 6.41
N MET A 71 10.39 -4.77 5.84
CA MET A 71 10.79 -4.85 4.44
C MET A 71 9.71 -5.56 3.65
N GLY A 72 8.99 -4.80 2.86
CA GLY A 72 7.91 -5.25 1.99
C GLY A 72 8.21 -5.10 0.51
N THR A 73 7.17 -5.21 -0.30
CA THR A 73 7.19 -4.92 -1.73
C THR A 73 5.86 -4.36 -2.16
N GLU A 74 5.88 -3.49 -3.16
CA GLU A 74 4.70 -3.13 -3.95
C GLU A 74 4.73 -3.92 -5.26
N LEU A 75 3.88 -4.96 -5.30
CA LEU A 75 3.68 -5.83 -6.45
C LEU A 75 2.89 -5.14 -7.55
N ASN A 76 3.24 -5.43 -8.78
CA ASN A 76 2.44 -5.04 -9.93
C ASN A 76 1.44 -6.15 -10.27
N ILE A 77 0.15 -5.83 -10.33
CA ILE A 77 -0.87 -6.73 -10.89
C ILE A 77 -0.72 -6.66 -12.41
N LEU A 78 -0.46 -7.81 -13.04
CA LEU A 78 -0.04 -7.89 -14.44
C LEU A 78 -1.18 -8.19 -15.42
N ASP A 79 -2.28 -8.74 -14.92
CA ASP A 79 -3.43 -9.12 -15.75
C ASP A 79 -4.73 -9.18 -14.95
N HIS A 80 -5.81 -9.41 -15.67
CA HIS A 80 -7.17 -9.40 -15.12
C HIS A 80 -7.51 -10.63 -14.25
N THR A 81 -6.56 -11.57 -14.08
CA THR A 81 -6.70 -12.71 -13.15
C THR A 81 -6.07 -12.42 -11.79
N GLY A 82 -5.40 -11.27 -11.63
CA GLY A 82 -4.70 -10.90 -10.40
C GLY A 82 -3.30 -11.50 -10.27
N ARG A 83 -2.68 -11.94 -11.37
CA ARG A 83 -1.30 -12.41 -11.37
C ARG A 83 -0.35 -11.26 -11.07
N VAL A 84 0.65 -11.51 -10.23
CA VAL A 84 1.68 -10.53 -9.82
C VAL A 84 3.06 -10.90 -10.38
N ASP A 85 3.98 -9.97 -10.32
CA ASP A 85 5.31 -10.04 -10.95
C ASP A 85 6.43 -10.58 -10.04
N LEU A 86 6.10 -11.02 -8.83
CA LEU A 86 7.08 -11.65 -7.93
C LEU A 86 6.59 -13.04 -7.52
N GLU A 87 7.45 -14.05 -7.66
CA GLU A 87 7.12 -15.43 -7.39
C GLU A 87 6.95 -15.69 -5.88
N GLU A 88 6.12 -16.65 -5.52
CA GLU A 88 5.74 -16.97 -4.14
C GLU A 88 6.95 -17.16 -3.19
N HIS A 89 8.02 -17.77 -3.66
CA HIS A 89 9.20 -18.01 -2.82
C HIS A 89 9.93 -16.73 -2.39
N TYR A 90 9.73 -15.60 -3.10
CA TYR A 90 10.18 -14.28 -2.64
C TYR A 90 9.18 -13.70 -1.63
N LEU A 91 7.87 -13.83 -1.90
CA LEU A 91 6.82 -13.33 -1.01
C LEU A 91 6.90 -13.95 0.39
N GLN A 92 7.35 -15.21 0.49
CA GLN A 92 7.55 -15.88 1.77
C GLN A 92 8.73 -15.32 2.59
N LYS A 93 9.60 -14.50 2.00
CA LYS A 93 10.80 -13.93 2.65
C LYS A 93 10.65 -12.47 3.06
N ILE A 94 9.59 -11.82 2.62
CA ILE A 94 9.31 -10.42 2.94
C ILE A 94 8.33 -10.30 4.11
N ASP A 95 8.29 -9.14 4.74
CA ASP A 95 7.43 -8.93 5.90
C ASP A 95 5.97 -8.69 5.51
N TYR A 96 5.72 -8.02 4.40
CA TYR A 96 4.38 -7.75 3.88
C TYR A 96 4.42 -7.44 2.38
N ALA A 97 3.29 -7.57 1.71
CA ALA A 97 3.12 -7.20 0.31
C ALA A 97 1.91 -6.28 0.11
N ILE A 98 2.11 -5.25 -0.67
CA ILE A 98 1.08 -4.41 -1.29
C ILE A 98 0.91 -4.91 -2.72
N ALA A 99 -0.29 -4.91 -3.26
CA ALA A 99 -0.54 -5.20 -4.67
C ALA A 99 -1.33 -4.08 -5.33
N SER A 100 -0.77 -3.54 -6.42
CA SER A 100 -1.27 -2.34 -7.08
C SER A 100 -1.47 -2.52 -8.57
N LEU A 101 -2.43 -1.80 -9.13
CA LEU A 101 -2.56 -1.62 -10.57
C LEU A 101 -1.74 -0.41 -11.01
N HIS A 102 -0.77 -0.63 -11.90
CA HIS A 102 0.04 0.42 -12.49
C HIS A 102 -0.11 0.43 -14.00
N THR A 103 -0.41 1.60 -14.57
CA THR A 103 -0.61 1.75 -16.03
C THR A 103 0.56 1.26 -16.90
N PRO A 104 1.83 1.29 -16.46
CA PRO A 104 2.95 0.71 -17.22
C PRO A 104 3.00 -0.83 -17.17
N CYS A 105 2.30 -1.47 -16.24
CA CYS A 105 2.49 -2.89 -15.93
C CYS A 105 1.29 -3.76 -16.34
N ILE A 106 0.14 -3.17 -16.64
CA ILE A 106 -1.07 -3.87 -17.08
C ILE A 106 -1.58 -3.25 -18.39
N ASP A 107 -2.33 -4.03 -19.17
CA ASP A 107 -3.09 -3.50 -20.30
C ASP A 107 -4.12 -2.46 -19.80
N ASN A 108 -4.00 -1.21 -20.26
CA ASN A 108 -4.83 -0.09 -19.87
C ASN A 108 -6.07 0.13 -20.79
N HIS A 109 -6.40 -0.87 -21.61
CA HIS A 109 -7.61 -0.91 -22.44
C HIS A 109 -8.69 -1.85 -21.88
N GLY A 110 -8.51 -2.32 -20.64
CA GLY A 110 -9.47 -3.19 -19.95
C GLY A 110 -10.77 -2.46 -19.58
N THR A 111 -11.80 -3.25 -19.33
CA THR A 111 -13.11 -2.79 -18.85
C THR A 111 -13.13 -2.67 -17.32
N VAL A 112 -14.19 -2.06 -16.77
CA VAL A 112 -14.45 -2.08 -15.31
C VAL A 112 -14.42 -3.51 -14.75
N SER A 113 -15.01 -4.47 -15.47
CA SER A 113 -15.01 -5.89 -15.04
C SER A 113 -13.61 -6.48 -15.02
N ASP A 114 -12.76 -6.13 -15.97
CA ASP A 114 -11.40 -6.66 -16.06
C ASP A 114 -10.56 -6.21 -14.87
N TYR A 115 -10.56 -4.92 -14.54
CA TYR A 115 -9.79 -4.41 -13.39
C TYR A 115 -10.41 -4.81 -12.06
N THR A 116 -11.75 -4.91 -11.98
CA THR A 116 -12.40 -5.49 -10.79
C THR A 116 -11.90 -6.91 -10.56
N ASN A 117 -11.91 -7.77 -11.60
CA ASN A 117 -11.43 -9.15 -11.50
C ASN A 117 -9.94 -9.22 -11.12
N ALA A 118 -9.11 -8.29 -11.61
CA ALA A 118 -7.71 -8.18 -11.21
C ALA A 118 -7.55 -7.97 -9.70
N TYR A 119 -8.32 -7.04 -9.12
CA TYR A 119 -8.33 -6.81 -7.67
C TYR A 119 -8.88 -8.01 -6.90
N LEU A 120 -9.98 -8.60 -7.35
CA LEU A 120 -10.57 -9.77 -6.68
C LEU A 120 -9.62 -10.96 -6.70
N GLY A 121 -9.00 -11.23 -7.85
CA GLY A 121 -8.07 -12.35 -8.01
C GLY A 121 -6.83 -12.21 -7.13
N VAL A 122 -6.24 -11.02 -7.06
CA VAL A 122 -5.04 -10.80 -6.24
C VAL A 122 -5.33 -10.93 -4.74
N MET A 123 -6.55 -10.62 -4.29
CA MET A 123 -6.95 -10.75 -2.89
C MET A 123 -7.05 -12.21 -2.41
N GLU A 124 -7.18 -13.18 -3.33
CA GLU A 124 -7.18 -14.61 -2.98
C GLU A 124 -5.81 -15.09 -2.48
N ASN A 125 -4.74 -14.38 -2.82
CA ASN A 125 -3.38 -14.74 -2.38
C ASN A 125 -3.18 -14.34 -0.89
N PRO A 126 -2.92 -15.32 0.01
CA PRO A 126 -2.75 -15.04 1.45
C PRO A 126 -1.48 -14.25 1.79
N LEU A 127 -0.49 -14.19 0.89
CA LEU A 127 0.76 -13.46 1.08
C LEU A 127 0.65 -11.98 0.71
N ILE A 128 -0.49 -11.53 0.19
CA ILE A 128 -0.78 -10.13 -0.10
C ILE A 128 -1.66 -9.58 1.01
N HIS A 129 -1.28 -8.44 1.57
CA HIS A 129 -1.88 -7.88 2.78
C HIS A 129 -2.66 -6.59 2.50
N ILE A 130 -2.17 -5.78 1.57
CA ILE A 130 -2.69 -4.45 1.26
C ILE A 130 -2.97 -4.37 -0.25
N ILE A 131 -4.09 -3.78 -0.61
CA ILE A 131 -4.39 -3.38 -1.98
C ILE A 131 -4.04 -1.90 -2.12
N GLY A 132 -2.98 -1.64 -2.89
CA GLY A 132 -2.41 -0.31 -3.04
C GLY A 132 -3.26 0.60 -3.95
N HIS A 133 -3.42 1.83 -3.53
CA HIS A 133 -4.06 2.95 -4.24
C HIS A 133 -5.13 2.57 -5.30
N PRO A 134 -6.24 1.89 -4.89
CA PRO A 134 -7.33 1.53 -5.79
C PRO A 134 -8.19 2.76 -6.09
N ASP A 135 -7.69 3.67 -6.95
CA ASP A 135 -8.22 5.02 -7.07
C ASP A 135 -8.15 5.64 -8.46
N ASP A 136 -7.46 5.04 -9.43
CA ASP A 136 -7.17 5.68 -10.72
C ASP A 136 -8.27 5.40 -11.75
N SER A 137 -8.93 6.47 -12.22
CA SER A 137 -9.99 6.37 -13.25
C SER A 137 -9.51 5.88 -14.61
N ARG A 138 -8.19 5.78 -14.83
CA ARG A 138 -7.63 5.12 -16.03
C ARG A 138 -7.74 3.60 -15.97
N LEU A 139 -7.92 3.05 -14.76
CA LEU A 139 -8.05 1.63 -14.45
C LEU A 139 -9.33 1.41 -13.60
N PRO A 140 -10.52 1.75 -14.16
CA PRO A 140 -11.75 1.83 -13.38
C PRO A 140 -12.22 0.47 -12.90
N ALA A 141 -12.66 0.37 -11.65
CA ALA A 141 -13.20 -0.84 -11.06
C ALA A 141 -14.55 -0.62 -10.37
N ASP A 142 -15.25 -1.70 -10.06
CA ASP A 142 -16.41 -1.67 -9.15
C ASP A 142 -15.92 -1.60 -7.71
N TRP A 143 -15.83 -0.38 -7.20
CA TRP A 143 -15.32 -0.11 -5.85
C TRP A 143 -16.17 -0.79 -4.76
N THR A 144 -17.44 -1.04 -5.02
CA THR A 144 -18.31 -1.78 -4.09
C THR A 144 -17.89 -3.25 -4.02
N ALA A 145 -17.64 -3.88 -5.17
CA ALA A 145 -17.15 -5.27 -5.24
C ALA A 145 -15.75 -5.39 -4.62
N VAL A 146 -14.86 -4.43 -4.88
CA VAL A 146 -13.49 -4.39 -4.31
C VAL A 146 -13.54 -4.31 -2.78
N ALA A 147 -14.35 -3.40 -2.21
CA ALA A 147 -14.49 -3.28 -0.76
C ALA A 147 -15.08 -4.55 -0.12
N ALA A 148 -16.12 -5.13 -0.72
CA ALA A 148 -16.72 -6.37 -0.23
C ALA A 148 -15.72 -7.56 -0.27
N ALA A 149 -14.92 -7.65 -1.34
CA ALA A 149 -13.91 -8.69 -1.47
C ALA A 149 -12.79 -8.51 -0.44
N ALA A 150 -12.33 -7.28 -0.20
CA ALA A 150 -11.30 -7.01 0.81
C ALA A 150 -11.74 -7.41 2.21
N ALA A 151 -12.99 -7.12 2.60
CA ALA A 151 -13.57 -7.60 3.86
C ALA A 151 -13.58 -9.14 3.93
N LYS A 152 -14.04 -9.80 2.86
CA LYS A 152 -14.14 -11.27 2.77
C LYS A 152 -12.78 -11.95 2.87
N HIS A 153 -11.77 -11.41 2.19
CA HIS A 153 -10.43 -12.00 2.12
C HIS A 153 -9.48 -11.44 3.17
N HIS A 154 -9.99 -10.62 4.10
CA HIS A 154 -9.22 -10.02 5.19
C HIS A 154 -7.99 -9.24 4.68
N LYS A 155 -8.25 -8.29 3.76
CA LYS A 155 -7.24 -7.41 3.19
C LYS A 155 -7.49 -5.97 3.61
N LEU A 156 -6.42 -5.20 3.74
CA LEU A 156 -6.49 -3.75 3.87
C LEU A 156 -6.66 -3.10 2.50
N LEU A 157 -7.48 -2.07 2.42
CA LEU A 157 -7.51 -1.17 1.27
C LEU A 157 -6.73 0.10 1.63
N GLU A 158 -5.82 0.49 0.76
CA GLU A 158 -5.04 1.69 0.97
C GLU A 158 -5.86 2.95 0.65
N LEU A 159 -5.81 3.92 1.54
CA LEU A 159 -6.08 5.32 1.27
C LEU A 159 -4.74 6.04 1.08
N ASN A 160 -4.29 6.14 -0.15
CA ASN A 160 -3.01 6.74 -0.53
C ASN A 160 -3.13 8.27 -0.49
N SER A 161 -2.39 8.90 0.42
CA SER A 161 -2.45 10.34 0.63
C SER A 161 -1.90 11.13 -0.55
N HIS A 162 -0.83 10.62 -1.22
CA HIS A 162 -0.25 11.26 -2.38
C HIS A 162 -1.19 11.29 -3.58
N SER A 163 -2.06 10.28 -3.74
CA SER A 163 -3.07 10.25 -4.82
C SER A 163 -4.01 11.46 -4.80
N LEU A 164 -4.24 12.02 -3.61
CA LEU A 164 -5.12 13.17 -3.38
C LEU A 164 -4.40 14.53 -3.51
N ALA A 165 -3.07 14.52 -3.69
CA ALA A 165 -2.29 15.75 -3.81
C ALA A 165 -2.54 16.45 -5.15
N PRO A 166 -2.49 17.79 -5.20
CA PRO A 166 -2.73 18.55 -6.42
C PRO A 166 -1.79 18.23 -7.59
N ASN A 167 -0.58 17.74 -7.29
CA ASN A 167 0.45 17.35 -8.25
C ASN A 167 0.45 15.85 -8.56
N SER A 168 -0.51 15.09 -8.06
CA SER A 168 -0.63 13.65 -8.33
C SER A 168 -0.83 13.37 -9.82
N SER A 169 -0.21 12.30 -10.31
CA SER A 169 -0.42 11.79 -11.66
C SER A 169 -1.73 10.99 -11.81
N ARG A 170 -2.35 10.59 -10.70
CA ARG A 170 -3.58 9.78 -10.69
C ARG A 170 -4.79 10.62 -11.09
N LYS A 171 -5.76 9.98 -11.74
CA LYS A 171 -6.96 10.65 -12.27
C LYS A 171 -8.20 10.23 -11.49
N GLY A 172 -9.00 11.21 -11.07
CA GLY A 172 -10.28 10.95 -10.39
C GLY A 172 -10.14 10.27 -9.02
N ALA A 173 -8.96 10.38 -8.39
CA ALA A 173 -8.67 9.67 -7.15
C ALA A 173 -9.67 10.02 -6.03
N ARG A 174 -10.02 11.30 -5.88
CA ARG A 174 -10.95 11.73 -4.83
C ARG A 174 -12.32 11.07 -5.00
N GLU A 175 -12.90 11.17 -6.20
CA GLU A 175 -14.22 10.63 -6.50
C GLU A 175 -14.26 9.09 -6.37
N ASN A 176 -13.18 8.42 -6.74
CA ASN A 176 -13.06 6.97 -6.60
C ASN A 176 -12.94 6.57 -5.11
N TYR A 177 -12.13 7.29 -4.33
CA TYR A 177 -12.04 7.06 -2.89
C TYR A 177 -13.35 7.35 -2.15
N GLU A 178 -14.12 8.38 -2.54
CA GLU A 178 -15.44 8.63 -1.95
C GLU A 178 -16.38 7.43 -2.12
N GLN A 179 -16.36 6.79 -3.29
CA GLN A 179 -17.14 5.57 -3.55
C GLN A 179 -16.59 4.37 -2.76
N LEU A 180 -15.27 4.16 -2.81
CA LEU A 180 -14.60 3.05 -2.12
C LEU A 180 -14.80 3.12 -0.61
N LEU A 181 -14.56 4.28 0.01
CA LEU A 181 -14.70 4.48 1.45
C LEU A 181 -16.16 4.35 1.91
N THR A 182 -17.12 4.81 1.09
CA THR A 182 -18.55 4.56 1.35
C THR A 182 -18.86 3.07 1.36
N ALA A 183 -18.27 2.30 0.43
CA ALA A 183 -18.40 0.86 0.41
C ALA A 183 -17.69 0.20 1.61
N CYS A 184 -16.52 0.69 2.02
CA CYS A 184 -15.80 0.21 3.21
C CYS A 184 -16.66 0.36 4.47
N MET A 185 -17.31 1.49 4.67
CA MET A 185 -18.25 1.70 5.78
C MET A 185 -19.39 0.68 5.76
N ARG A 186 -19.92 0.38 4.57
CA ARG A 186 -21.02 -0.58 4.39
C ARG A 186 -20.64 -2.01 4.74
N TYR A 187 -19.42 -2.44 4.39
CA TYR A 187 -18.97 -3.83 4.55
C TYR A 187 -18.07 -4.03 5.77
N GLY A 188 -17.75 -2.98 6.52
CA GLY A 188 -16.84 -3.05 7.65
C GLY A 188 -15.39 -3.32 7.22
N THR A 189 -15.00 -2.88 6.02
CA THR A 189 -13.67 -3.10 5.46
C THR A 189 -12.67 -2.15 6.10
N SER A 190 -11.61 -2.70 6.66
CA SER A 190 -10.54 -1.88 7.24
C SER A 190 -9.64 -1.27 6.17
N ILE A 191 -9.18 -0.06 6.44
CA ILE A 191 -8.26 0.68 5.58
C ILE A 191 -6.94 0.97 6.29
N ILE A 192 -5.91 1.20 5.49
CA ILE A 192 -4.63 1.75 5.93
C ILE A 192 -4.38 3.07 5.19
N ILE A 193 -3.79 4.04 5.86
CA ILE A 193 -3.35 5.30 5.25
C ILE A 193 -1.85 5.21 5.05
N ASP A 194 -1.40 5.45 3.83
CA ASP A 194 0.03 5.47 3.51
C ASP A 194 0.37 6.69 2.64
N SER A 195 1.65 7.05 2.63
CA SER A 195 2.11 8.26 1.94
C SER A 195 2.50 8.02 0.48
N ASP A 196 2.92 6.81 0.12
CA ASP A 196 3.57 6.49 -1.17
C ASP A 196 4.80 7.39 -1.41
N ALA A 197 5.57 7.59 -0.33
CA ALA A 197 6.67 8.53 -0.32
C ALA A 197 7.82 8.06 -1.22
N HIS A 198 8.21 8.90 -2.18
CA HIS A 198 9.37 8.73 -3.06
C HIS A 198 10.52 9.66 -2.65
N CYS A 199 10.32 10.43 -1.59
CA CYS A 199 11.31 11.32 -0.98
C CYS A 199 11.06 11.39 0.54
N GLU A 200 12.13 11.54 1.33
CA GLU A 200 12.05 11.58 2.80
C GLU A 200 11.07 12.63 3.36
N ASN A 201 10.89 13.73 2.61
CA ASN A 201 9.97 14.79 3.02
C ASN A 201 8.51 14.31 3.09
N ASP A 202 8.14 13.32 2.30
CA ASP A 202 6.75 12.84 2.19
C ASP A 202 6.43 11.64 3.09
N VAL A 203 7.43 11.01 3.72
CA VAL A 203 7.20 9.92 4.69
C VAL A 203 6.22 10.39 5.76
N GLY A 204 5.16 9.62 6.01
CA GLY A 204 4.13 9.94 6.99
C GLY A 204 3.27 11.18 6.64
N ASN A 205 3.30 11.65 5.39
CA ASN A 205 2.46 12.75 4.94
C ASN A 205 1.04 12.25 4.62
N HIS A 206 0.22 12.14 5.65
CA HIS A 206 -1.14 11.62 5.55
C HIS A 206 -2.23 12.72 5.54
N GLU A 207 -1.83 13.99 5.37
CA GLU A 207 -2.72 15.13 5.54
C GLU A 207 -3.95 15.10 4.62
N MET A 208 -3.73 14.78 3.33
CA MET A 208 -4.82 14.75 2.35
C MET A 208 -5.81 13.60 2.61
N ALA A 209 -5.29 12.45 3.04
CA ALA A 209 -6.11 11.32 3.45
C ALA A 209 -6.98 11.67 4.67
N HIS A 210 -6.40 12.26 5.70
CA HIS A 210 -7.16 12.70 6.89
C HIS A 210 -8.24 13.73 6.57
N ARG A 211 -8.00 14.65 5.66
CA ARG A 211 -9.02 15.60 5.19
C ARG A 211 -10.20 14.88 4.55
N LEU A 212 -9.93 13.91 3.66
CA LEU A 212 -11.00 13.14 3.02
C LEU A 212 -11.79 12.31 4.03
N LEU A 213 -11.12 11.65 4.99
CA LEU A 213 -11.81 10.90 6.04
C LEU A 213 -12.70 11.78 6.92
N ALA A 214 -12.24 13.00 7.22
CA ALA A 214 -13.02 13.97 7.98
C ALA A 214 -14.26 14.46 7.18
N ASP A 215 -14.09 14.76 5.88
CA ASP A 215 -15.17 15.17 4.99
C ASP A 215 -16.27 14.09 4.90
N LEU A 216 -15.88 12.81 4.90
CA LEU A 216 -16.79 11.67 4.81
C LEU A 216 -17.31 11.17 6.17
N HIS A 217 -16.85 11.75 7.27
CA HIS A 217 -17.13 11.24 8.63
C HIS A 217 -16.81 9.73 8.75
N PHE A 218 -15.67 9.32 8.17
CA PHE A 218 -15.28 7.92 8.12
C PHE A 218 -14.96 7.38 9.52
N PRO A 219 -15.44 6.18 9.90
CA PRO A 219 -15.26 5.60 11.23
C PRO A 219 -13.77 5.30 11.54
N GLU A 220 -13.23 5.85 12.62
CA GLU A 220 -11.84 5.63 13.04
C GLU A 220 -11.54 4.15 13.37
N GLU A 221 -12.54 3.40 13.79
CA GLU A 221 -12.40 1.97 14.07
C GLU A 221 -12.04 1.14 12.84
N LEU A 222 -12.33 1.61 11.64
CA LEU A 222 -11.95 0.98 10.38
C LEU A 222 -10.54 1.38 9.90
N VAL A 223 -9.88 2.34 10.54
CA VAL A 223 -8.51 2.74 10.22
C VAL A 223 -7.52 2.01 11.12
N VAL A 224 -6.48 1.39 10.53
CA VAL A 224 -5.50 0.62 11.31
C VAL A 224 -4.33 1.45 11.82
N ASN A 225 -4.02 2.61 11.21
CA ASN A 225 -2.85 3.43 11.51
C ASN A 225 -2.66 3.82 12.98
N PRO A 226 -3.72 4.06 13.77
CA PRO A 226 -3.56 4.42 15.18
C PRO A 226 -3.19 3.26 16.10
N SER A 227 -3.11 2.02 15.57
CA SER A 227 -2.92 0.83 16.41
C SER A 227 -2.11 -0.25 15.70
N LEU A 228 -0.88 -0.46 16.16
CA LEU A 228 -0.05 -1.56 15.66
C LEU A 228 -0.70 -2.93 15.83
N SER A 229 -1.48 -3.14 16.90
CA SER A 229 -2.21 -4.40 17.11
C SER A 229 -3.35 -4.62 16.11
N LYS A 230 -4.04 -3.55 15.67
CA LYS A 230 -5.02 -3.65 14.59
C LYS A 230 -4.33 -3.97 13.26
N ALA A 231 -3.21 -3.30 12.95
CA ALA A 231 -2.45 -3.58 11.74
C ALA A 231 -1.89 -5.01 11.74
N ALA A 232 -1.42 -5.53 12.88
CA ALA A 232 -0.92 -6.88 13.03
C ALA A 232 -1.98 -7.97 12.77
N ALA A 233 -3.25 -7.66 12.92
CA ALA A 233 -4.31 -8.59 12.54
C ALA A 233 -4.32 -8.89 11.04
N PHE A 234 -3.88 -7.94 10.21
CA PHE A 234 -3.80 -8.08 8.75
C PHE A 234 -2.38 -8.43 8.27
N ILE A 235 -1.35 -8.01 8.99
CA ILE A 235 0.06 -8.17 8.64
C ILE A 235 0.76 -8.95 9.75
N PRO A 236 0.81 -10.29 9.67
CA PRO A 236 1.28 -11.14 10.75
C PRO A 236 2.72 -10.88 11.19
N SER A 237 3.58 -10.37 10.30
CA SER A 237 4.97 -10.00 10.62
C SER A 237 5.07 -8.92 11.70
N LEU A 238 4.06 -8.06 11.83
CA LEU A 238 3.97 -7.05 12.89
C LEU A 238 3.86 -7.63 14.29
N ALA A 239 3.34 -8.86 14.44
CA ALA A 239 3.23 -9.50 15.75
C ALA A 239 4.57 -9.70 16.46
N ARG A 240 5.69 -9.65 15.73
CA ARG A 240 7.05 -9.71 16.30
C ARG A 240 7.47 -8.41 16.99
N LEU A 241 6.73 -7.33 16.79
CA LEU A 241 7.05 -5.99 17.30
C LEU A 241 6.13 -5.58 18.47
N LEU A 242 5.11 -6.39 18.77
CA LEU A 242 4.17 -6.24 19.87
C LEU A 242 4.61 -7.05 21.09
#